data_12c549fc13c236bb4a2dd7b8bbcab34a
#
_entry.id   12c549fc13c236bb4a2dd7b8bbcab34a
#
_cell.length_a   1.000
_cell.length_b   1.000
_cell.length_c   1.000
_cell.angle_alpha   90.00
_cell.angle_beta   90.00
_cell.angle_gamma   90.00
#
_symmetry.space_group_name_H-M   'P 1'
#
loop_
_entity.id
_entity.type
_entity.pdbx_description
1 polymer ?
#
loop_
_entity_poly.entity_id
_entity_poly.type
_entity_poly.pdbx_seq_one_letter_code
_entity_poly.pdbx_strand_id
1 'polypeptide(L)'
;AAIHRIEHIVDDHDIDCFFEVLDGYLHLPAGERDAKHIDSLREDARLARECGFDAEFIEEVPFAGGPGVRFADQARFHPRKYLAGLARAVQAKGGEIFEHSAAEEFLTDPLSIKANGRRLRCKDIVIATHNPTAGIASRTSADLFQTKLALYTSYVVAGRATRDTVPDALFWDTADPYHYLRTQPQRDHQLIIFGGEDHKTGQVSDTNACFARLERKLFEVLPGIALSHRWSGQVIETHDGLPYIGAMTDHQYAATGFGGNGMTFGTLAGIMIADAIRGRQNPWADLFDPGRKAIRRGLWDYIKENADYPYYMARGTFEGKNRSLRSIKRGQGAVVDSDGTKVAAYRRDDGTLVMHSAVCTHLGCTVGWNSAEHTWDCPCHGSRFTAEGKVISGPAQSPLEDVSRRA
;
A
#
# COMPACT_ATOMS: atom_id res chain seq x y z
N ALA A 1 9.66 5.36 19.28
CA ALA A 1 10.70 4.31 19.03
C ALA A 1 11.09 4.26 17.56
N ALA A 2 10.17 3.97 16.60
CA ALA A 2 10.52 3.83 15.18
C ALA A 2 11.03 5.16 14.56
N ILE A 3 10.39 6.28 14.83
CA ILE A 3 10.80 7.61 14.35
C ILE A 3 12.23 7.92 14.80
N HIS A 4 12.53 7.82 16.12
CA HIS A 4 13.87 8.03 16.65
C HIS A 4 14.90 7.06 16.03
N ARG A 5 14.49 5.82 15.73
CA ARG A 5 15.41 4.88 15.07
C ARG A 5 15.73 5.30 13.65
N ILE A 6 14.75 5.84 12.91
CA ILE A 6 14.98 6.42 11.59
C ILE A 6 15.91 7.61 11.68
N GLU A 7 15.69 8.51 12.63
CA GLU A 7 16.54 9.67 12.92
C GLU A 7 17.99 9.23 13.15
N HIS A 8 18.21 8.29 14.09
CA HIS A 8 19.55 7.74 14.31
C HIS A 8 20.20 7.12 13.07
N ILE A 9 19.42 6.43 12.23
CA ILE A 9 19.95 5.88 10.97
C ILE A 9 20.34 7.00 9.99
N VAL A 10 19.55 8.07 9.96
CA VAL A 10 19.84 9.26 9.13
C VAL A 10 21.15 9.89 9.57
N ASP A 11 21.33 10.09 10.88
CA ASP A 11 22.54 10.70 11.46
C ASP A 11 23.76 9.79 11.34
N ASP A 12 23.65 8.52 11.73
CA ASP A 12 24.75 7.54 11.71
C ASP A 12 25.32 7.32 10.31
N HIS A 13 24.52 7.54 9.26
CA HIS A 13 24.89 7.29 7.87
C HIS A 13 24.90 8.54 6.99
N ASP A 14 24.77 9.73 7.58
CA ASP A 14 24.78 11.03 6.90
C ASP A 14 23.84 11.04 5.68
N ILE A 15 22.56 10.67 5.91
CA ILE A 15 21.57 10.53 4.84
C ILE A 15 20.84 11.87 4.63
N ASP A 16 21.19 12.61 3.59
CA ASP A 16 20.43 13.80 3.19
C ASP A 16 19.06 13.42 2.63
N CYS A 17 18.07 13.28 3.50
CA CYS A 17 16.69 12.95 3.13
C CYS A 17 15.65 14.00 3.58
N PHE A 18 16.09 15.18 3.99
CA PHE A 18 15.20 16.22 4.56
C PHE A 18 14.40 15.71 5.76
N PHE A 19 15.05 14.96 6.64
CA PHE A 19 14.43 14.52 7.89
C PHE A 19 14.16 15.72 8.78
N GLU A 20 12.94 15.81 9.28
CA GLU A 20 12.52 16.92 10.15
C GLU A 20 11.44 16.44 11.11
N VAL A 21 11.63 16.76 12.39
CA VAL A 21 10.63 16.51 13.45
C VAL A 21 9.62 17.67 13.45
N LEU A 22 8.34 17.33 13.48
CA LEU A 22 7.24 18.29 13.41
C LEU A 22 5.97 17.73 14.05
N ASP A 23 4.99 18.58 14.24
CA ASP A 23 3.69 18.16 14.78
C ASP A 23 2.84 17.44 13.73
N GLY A 24 2.02 16.51 14.21
CA GLY A 24 0.97 15.86 13.45
C GLY A 24 -0.41 16.16 14.05
N TYR A 25 -1.42 16.31 13.22
CA TYR A 25 -2.78 16.65 13.62
C TYR A 25 -3.80 15.67 13.06
N LEU A 26 -4.49 14.96 13.95
CA LEU A 26 -5.72 14.24 13.62
C LEU A 26 -6.89 15.19 13.82
N HIS A 27 -7.76 15.35 12.82
CA HIS A 27 -8.87 16.32 12.90
C HIS A 27 -10.17 15.77 12.31
N LEU A 28 -11.29 16.40 12.64
CA LEU A 28 -12.55 16.09 11.97
C LEU A 28 -12.54 16.63 10.54
N PRO A 29 -13.32 16.03 9.63
CA PRO A 29 -13.58 16.61 8.31
C PRO A 29 -14.09 18.05 8.41
N ALA A 30 -13.75 18.88 7.43
CA ALA A 30 -14.13 20.28 7.42
C ALA A 30 -15.66 20.48 7.60
N GLY A 31 -16.03 21.31 8.58
CA GLY A 31 -17.43 21.61 8.90
C GLY A 31 -18.13 20.58 9.80
N GLU A 32 -17.52 19.46 10.12
CA GLU A 32 -18.08 18.52 11.08
C GLU A 32 -17.95 19.03 12.51
N ARG A 33 -19.06 18.89 13.30
CA ARG A 33 -19.16 19.39 14.68
C ARG A 33 -20.00 18.46 15.56
N ASP A 34 -20.10 17.17 15.23
CA ASP A 34 -20.83 16.21 16.03
C ASP A 34 -20.13 16.01 17.38
N ALA A 35 -20.85 16.23 18.48
CA ALA A 35 -20.32 16.14 19.84
C ALA A 35 -19.72 14.75 20.14
N LYS A 36 -20.30 13.68 19.59
CA LYS A 36 -19.79 12.31 19.79
C LYS A 36 -18.42 12.12 19.15
N HIS A 37 -18.20 12.69 17.97
CA HIS A 37 -16.88 12.60 17.28
C HIS A 37 -15.85 13.48 17.99
N ILE A 38 -16.25 14.62 18.53
CA ILE A 38 -15.37 15.46 19.37
C ILE A 38 -14.97 14.72 20.66
N ASP A 39 -15.93 14.06 21.34
CA ASP A 39 -15.63 13.26 22.51
C ASP A 39 -14.71 12.08 22.20
N SER A 40 -14.83 11.47 21.02
CA SER A 40 -13.91 10.43 20.55
C SER A 40 -12.48 10.98 20.41
N LEU A 41 -12.28 12.17 19.84
CA LEU A 41 -10.96 12.80 19.74
C LEU A 41 -10.36 13.13 21.14
N ARG A 42 -11.19 13.53 22.10
CA ARG A 42 -10.74 13.74 23.49
C ARG A 42 -10.24 12.46 24.12
N GLU A 43 -10.98 11.37 23.89
CA GLU A 43 -10.61 10.03 24.35
C GLU A 43 -9.33 9.54 23.67
N ASP A 44 -9.18 9.73 22.36
CA ASP A 44 -7.97 9.37 21.61
C ASP A 44 -6.74 10.10 22.16
N ALA A 45 -6.85 11.40 22.45
CA ALA A 45 -5.78 12.17 23.07
C ALA A 45 -5.42 11.65 24.47
N ARG A 46 -6.44 11.26 25.27
CA ARG A 46 -6.23 10.67 26.60
C ARG A 46 -5.50 9.35 26.53
N LEU A 47 -5.96 8.44 25.66
CA LEU A 47 -5.37 7.11 25.45
C LEU A 47 -3.94 7.22 24.91
N ALA A 48 -3.70 8.12 23.96
CA ALA A 48 -2.36 8.36 23.45
C ALA A 48 -1.37 8.78 24.54
N ARG A 49 -1.78 9.70 25.44
CA ARG A 49 -0.96 10.07 26.59
C ARG A 49 -0.69 8.91 27.55
N GLU A 50 -1.68 8.07 27.80
CA GLU A 50 -1.50 6.87 28.63
C GLU A 50 -0.52 5.86 27.99
N CYS A 51 -0.47 5.83 26.66
CA CYS A 51 0.54 5.08 25.91
C CYS A 51 1.92 5.76 25.84
N GLY A 52 2.09 6.92 26.47
CA GLY A 52 3.35 7.65 26.55
C GLY A 52 3.64 8.59 25.37
N PHE A 53 2.63 8.93 24.57
CA PHE A 53 2.77 9.94 23.52
C PHE A 53 2.53 11.35 24.09
N ASP A 54 3.25 12.34 23.57
CA ASP A 54 2.92 13.75 23.76
C ASP A 54 1.76 14.08 22.80
N ALA A 55 0.53 13.93 23.31
CA ALA A 55 -0.70 14.12 22.56
C ALA A 55 -1.65 15.04 23.34
N GLU A 56 -2.27 16.00 22.65
CA GLU A 56 -3.14 16.99 23.22
C GLU A 56 -4.40 17.20 22.38
N PHE A 57 -5.57 17.18 23.01
CA PHE A 57 -6.78 17.64 22.36
C PHE A 57 -6.74 19.17 22.25
N ILE A 58 -7.01 19.69 21.05
CA ILE A 58 -7.08 21.11 20.75
C ILE A 58 -8.42 21.46 20.12
N GLU A 59 -8.96 22.64 20.47
CA GLU A 59 -10.27 23.10 19.98
C GLU A 59 -10.21 23.55 18.51
N GLU A 60 -9.01 23.96 18.05
CA GLU A 60 -8.81 24.44 16.69
C GLU A 60 -7.46 23.98 16.13
N VAL A 61 -7.52 23.07 15.15
CA VAL A 61 -6.34 22.59 14.42
C VAL A 61 -5.87 23.68 13.46
N PRO A 62 -4.57 24.04 13.48
CA PRO A 62 -4.02 24.98 12.51
C PRO A 62 -4.36 24.57 11.07
N PHE A 63 -4.77 25.53 10.24
CA PHE A 63 -5.11 25.32 8.82
C PHE A 63 -6.42 24.53 8.58
N ALA A 64 -6.60 23.35 9.18
CA ALA A 64 -7.81 22.53 8.99
C ALA A 64 -9.03 23.16 9.69
N GLY A 65 -8.82 23.88 10.76
CA GLY A 65 -9.88 24.44 11.62
C GLY A 65 -10.66 23.36 12.36
N GLY A 66 -11.30 23.73 13.46
CA GLY A 66 -12.08 22.81 14.27
C GLY A 66 -11.24 21.89 15.18
N PRO A 67 -11.93 21.03 15.94
CA PRO A 67 -11.28 20.24 16.98
C PRO A 67 -10.42 19.11 16.40
N GLY A 68 -9.37 18.77 17.17
CA GLY A 68 -8.45 17.70 16.80
C GLY A 68 -7.55 17.27 17.93
N VAL A 69 -6.63 16.38 17.59
CA VAL A 69 -5.55 15.94 18.48
C VAL A 69 -4.22 16.30 17.83
N ARG A 70 -3.42 17.07 18.55
CA ARG A 70 -2.02 17.31 18.22
C ARG A 70 -1.18 16.16 18.77
N PHE A 71 -0.30 15.63 17.95
CA PHE A 71 0.76 14.71 18.32
C PHE A 71 2.10 15.39 18.07
N ALA A 72 2.88 15.60 19.12
CA ALA A 72 4.25 16.08 18.99
C ALA A 72 5.18 14.97 18.47
N ASP A 73 6.40 15.35 18.10
CA ASP A 73 7.49 14.42 17.73
C ASP A 73 7.13 13.44 16.60
N GLN A 74 6.27 13.88 15.68
CA GLN A 74 6.12 13.22 14.40
C GLN A 74 7.29 13.59 13.49
N ALA A 75 7.45 12.92 12.36
CA ALA A 75 8.53 13.24 11.46
C ALA A 75 8.13 13.16 9.99
N ARG A 76 8.80 13.97 9.20
CA ARG A 76 8.74 13.96 7.75
C ARG A 76 10.14 13.74 7.18
N PHE A 77 10.22 13.02 6.07
CA PHE A 77 11.43 12.91 5.27
C PHE A 77 11.08 12.53 3.83
N HIS A 78 12.05 12.58 2.93
CA HIS A 78 11.89 12.16 1.54
C HIS A 78 12.19 10.66 1.41
N PRO A 79 11.18 9.77 1.25
CA PRO A 79 11.37 8.32 1.33
C PRO A 79 12.42 7.77 0.36
N ARG A 80 12.41 8.23 -0.90
CA ARG A 80 13.38 7.74 -1.91
C ARG A 80 14.82 8.15 -1.61
N LYS A 81 15.04 9.35 -1.05
CA LYS A 81 16.38 9.77 -0.62
C LYS A 81 16.85 8.93 0.57
N TYR A 82 15.96 8.70 1.54
CA TYR A 82 16.25 7.83 2.68
C TYR A 82 16.61 6.41 2.24
N LEU A 83 15.80 5.78 1.40
CA LEU A 83 16.07 4.43 0.88
C LEU A 83 17.36 4.36 0.07
N ALA A 84 17.67 5.37 -0.75
CA ALA A 84 18.93 5.43 -1.49
C ALA A 84 20.15 5.57 -0.55
N GLY A 85 20.03 6.36 0.53
CA GLY A 85 21.03 6.44 1.59
C GLY A 85 21.23 5.13 2.32
N LEU A 86 20.13 4.49 2.70
CA LEU A 86 20.15 3.20 3.37
C LEU A 86 20.78 2.10 2.48
N ALA A 87 20.47 2.09 1.18
CA ALA A 87 21.09 1.16 0.24
C ALA A 87 22.61 1.35 0.18
N ARG A 88 23.10 2.59 0.13
CA ARG A 88 24.55 2.87 0.21
C ARG A 88 25.17 2.39 1.51
N ALA A 89 24.48 2.57 2.63
CA ALA A 89 24.93 2.09 3.94
C ALA A 89 25.03 0.57 4.00
N VAL A 90 24.07 -0.14 3.40
CA VAL A 90 24.11 -1.62 3.27
C VAL A 90 25.32 -2.06 2.45
N GLN A 91 25.55 -1.42 1.29
CA GLN A 91 26.69 -1.74 0.42
C GLN A 91 28.04 -1.44 1.10
N ALA A 92 28.13 -0.31 1.81
CA ALA A 92 29.35 0.04 2.57
C ALA A 92 29.68 -0.97 3.67
N LYS A 93 28.68 -1.70 4.17
CA LYS A 93 28.87 -2.80 5.15
C LYS A 93 29.07 -4.18 4.49
N GLY A 94 29.27 -4.23 3.16
CA GLY A 94 29.50 -5.46 2.41
C GLY A 94 28.23 -6.21 1.99
N GLY A 95 27.04 -5.60 2.15
CA GLY A 95 25.80 -6.15 1.61
C GLY A 95 25.73 -5.93 0.08
N GLU A 96 25.07 -6.84 -0.61
CA GLU A 96 24.86 -6.75 -2.04
C GLU A 96 23.38 -6.52 -2.36
N ILE A 97 23.08 -5.67 -3.34
CA ILE A 97 21.74 -5.35 -3.80
C ILE A 97 21.65 -5.66 -5.29
N PHE A 98 20.72 -6.51 -5.67
CA PHE A 98 20.49 -6.93 -7.04
C PHE A 98 19.13 -6.41 -7.53
N GLU A 99 19.14 -5.41 -8.39
CA GLU A 99 17.96 -4.93 -9.09
C GLU A 99 17.64 -5.86 -10.29
N HIS A 100 16.41 -5.81 -10.80
CA HIS A 100 15.92 -6.64 -11.91
C HIS A 100 16.13 -8.15 -11.68
N SER A 101 16.09 -8.58 -10.42
CA SER A 101 16.38 -9.94 -9.97
C SER A 101 15.23 -10.46 -9.09
N ALA A 102 14.13 -10.83 -9.74
CA ALA A 102 12.98 -11.38 -9.03
C ALA A 102 13.33 -12.74 -8.41
N ALA A 103 12.91 -12.95 -7.15
CA ALA A 103 12.96 -14.26 -6.51
C ALA A 103 11.81 -15.11 -7.07
N GLU A 104 12.16 -16.18 -7.78
CA GLU A 104 11.22 -17.04 -8.52
C GLU A 104 10.79 -18.25 -7.71
N GLU A 105 11.73 -18.87 -7.01
CA GLU A 105 11.52 -20.10 -6.23
C GLU A 105 12.22 -20.01 -4.88
N PHE A 106 11.56 -20.56 -3.87
CA PHE A 106 12.09 -20.68 -2.51
C PHE A 106 12.19 -22.17 -2.17
N LEU A 107 13.38 -22.62 -1.84
CA LEU A 107 13.68 -24.02 -1.59
C LEU A 107 14.13 -24.18 -0.14
N THR A 108 13.69 -25.23 0.52
CA THR A 108 13.93 -25.46 1.95
C THR A 108 15.10 -26.40 2.23
N ASP A 109 15.45 -27.28 1.30
CA ASP A 109 16.55 -28.23 1.47
C ASP A 109 17.47 -28.31 0.24
N PRO A 110 18.67 -27.74 0.28
CA PRO A 110 19.11 -26.72 1.23
C PRO A 110 18.39 -25.39 1.03
N LEU A 111 18.27 -24.61 2.11
CA LEU A 111 17.61 -23.31 2.08
C LEU A 111 18.25 -22.40 1.01
N SER A 112 17.46 -21.95 0.05
CA SER A 112 17.97 -21.21 -1.10
C SER A 112 16.87 -20.53 -1.87
N ILE A 113 17.24 -19.48 -2.61
CA ILE A 113 16.38 -18.72 -3.53
C ILE A 113 16.90 -18.91 -4.95
N LYS A 114 16.00 -19.08 -5.91
CA LYS A 114 16.32 -18.99 -7.33
C LYS A 114 15.93 -17.61 -7.86
N ALA A 115 16.87 -16.95 -8.53
CA ALA A 115 16.66 -15.66 -9.18
C ALA A 115 17.43 -15.62 -10.50
N ASN A 116 16.80 -15.21 -11.59
CA ASN A 116 17.43 -15.14 -12.93
C ASN A 116 18.11 -16.45 -13.33
N GLY A 117 17.49 -17.60 -13.04
CA GLY A 117 18.04 -18.94 -13.30
C GLY A 117 19.23 -19.36 -12.42
N ARG A 118 19.66 -18.53 -11.49
CA ARG A 118 20.75 -18.83 -10.52
C ARG A 118 20.19 -19.18 -9.16
N ARG A 119 20.86 -20.10 -8.46
CA ARG A 119 20.50 -20.53 -7.11
C ARG A 119 21.44 -19.89 -6.09
N LEU A 120 20.88 -19.15 -5.12
CA LEU A 120 21.56 -18.58 -3.97
C LEU A 120 21.25 -19.43 -2.74
N ARG A 121 22.27 -20.01 -2.13
CA ARG A 121 22.15 -20.65 -0.80
C ARG A 121 22.24 -19.59 0.28
N CYS A 122 21.40 -19.70 1.29
CA CYS A 122 21.37 -18.76 2.42
C CYS A 122 21.13 -19.50 3.74
N LYS A 123 21.39 -18.83 4.85
CA LYS A 123 21.07 -19.34 6.20
C LYS A 123 19.67 -18.95 6.60
N ASP A 124 19.25 -17.74 6.22
CA ASP A 124 17.96 -17.15 6.55
C ASP A 124 17.40 -16.45 5.32
N ILE A 125 16.07 -16.40 5.18
CA ILE A 125 15.34 -15.68 4.15
C ILE A 125 14.38 -14.71 4.81
N VAL A 126 14.40 -13.45 4.38
CA VAL A 126 13.43 -12.43 4.79
C VAL A 126 12.57 -12.04 3.58
N ILE A 127 11.28 -12.29 3.67
CA ILE A 127 10.30 -11.99 2.64
C ILE A 127 9.64 -10.65 2.97
N ALA A 128 10.15 -9.57 2.38
CA ALA A 128 9.68 -8.20 2.57
C ALA A 128 9.15 -7.62 1.25
N THR A 129 8.44 -8.44 0.48
CA THR A 129 7.98 -8.16 -0.89
C THR A 129 6.63 -7.46 -0.93
N HIS A 130 6.26 -6.71 0.09
CA HIS A 130 4.97 -6.07 0.28
C HIS A 130 3.83 -7.09 0.41
N ASN A 131 3.51 -7.83 -0.65
CA ASN A 131 2.58 -8.95 -0.64
C ASN A 131 3.35 -10.27 -0.76
N PRO A 132 3.59 -11.01 0.34
CA PRO A 132 4.36 -12.25 0.31
C PRO A 132 3.54 -13.39 -0.30
N THR A 133 3.72 -13.63 -1.59
CA THR A 133 3.01 -14.65 -2.36
C THR A 133 3.79 -15.93 -2.57
N ALA A 134 5.08 -15.92 -2.28
CA ALA A 134 6.00 -17.04 -2.42
C ALA A 134 6.91 -17.14 -1.18
N GLY A 135 7.53 -18.28 -0.98
CA GLY A 135 8.47 -18.51 0.14
C GLY A 135 7.82 -19.01 1.42
N ILE A 136 6.51 -19.14 1.48
CA ILE A 136 5.80 -19.76 2.59
C ILE A 136 5.70 -21.27 2.30
N ALA A 137 5.97 -22.11 3.29
CA ALA A 137 6.24 -23.56 3.25
C ALA A 137 5.46 -24.44 2.25
N SER A 138 4.32 -23.99 1.77
CA SER A 138 3.55 -24.59 0.67
C SER A 138 2.67 -23.56 -0.01
N ARG A 139 2.24 -23.81 -1.24
CA ARG A 139 1.26 -22.98 -1.96
C ARG A 139 -0.02 -22.78 -1.13
N THR A 140 -0.51 -23.85 -0.51
CA THR A 140 -1.71 -23.83 0.35
C THR A 140 -1.53 -22.91 1.58
N SER A 141 -0.33 -22.91 2.20
CA SER A 141 -0.03 -22.02 3.33
C SER A 141 0.09 -20.56 2.89
N ALA A 142 0.62 -20.31 1.71
CA ALA A 142 0.68 -18.97 1.12
C ALA A 142 -0.72 -18.43 0.84
N ASP A 143 -1.58 -19.22 0.19
CA ASP A 143 -2.95 -18.84 -0.13
C ASP A 143 -3.77 -18.58 1.16
N LEU A 144 -3.58 -19.40 2.20
CA LEU A 144 -4.22 -19.20 3.52
C LEU A 144 -3.72 -17.92 4.21
N PHE A 145 -2.45 -17.59 4.06
CA PHE A 145 -1.90 -16.35 4.62
C PHE A 145 -2.44 -15.12 3.88
N GLN A 146 -2.64 -15.22 2.55
CA GLN A 146 -3.22 -14.16 1.73
C GLN A 146 -4.64 -13.77 2.19
N THR A 147 -5.44 -14.71 2.70
CA THR A 147 -6.78 -14.39 3.22
C THR A 147 -6.76 -13.49 4.46
N LYS A 148 -5.60 -13.33 5.12
CA LYS A 148 -5.42 -12.43 6.26
C LYS A 148 -5.09 -10.99 5.83
N LEU A 149 -4.91 -10.73 4.53
CA LEU A 149 -4.47 -9.46 3.97
C LEU A 149 -5.56 -8.89 3.06
N ALA A 150 -5.88 -7.62 3.25
CA ALA A 150 -6.77 -6.87 2.38
C ALA A 150 -5.97 -5.82 1.60
N LEU A 151 -6.13 -5.80 0.27
CA LEU A 151 -5.36 -4.92 -0.61
C LEU A 151 -6.23 -3.75 -1.06
N TYR A 152 -5.82 -2.55 -0.66
CA TYR A 152 -6.47 -1.29 -1.00
C TYR A 152 -5.64 -0.49 -1.99
N THR A 153 -6.31 0.29 -2.83
CA THR A 153 -5.67 1.31 -3.67
C THR A 153 -5.92 2.67 -3.04
N SER A 154 -4.86 3.40 -2.76
CA SER A 154 -4.87 4.78 -2.25
C SER A 154 -4.39 5.73 -3.33
N TYR A 155 -4.99 6.90 -3.43
CA TYR A 155 -4.69 7.91 -4.44
C TYR A 155 -3.96 9.11 -3.82
N VAL A 156 -3.08 9.70 -4.58
CA VAL A 156 -2.32 10.87 -4.16
C VAL A 156 -2.27 11.89 -5.29
N VAL A 157 -2.48 13.13 -4.93
CA VAL A 157 -2.23 14.28 -5.79
C VAL A 157 -1.22 15.21 -5.14
N ALA A 158 -0.39 15.87 -5.94
CA ALA A 158 0.53 16.85 -5.43
C ALA A 158 0.51 18.11 -6.30
N GLY A 159 0.71 19.25 -5.65
CA GLY A 159 0.69 20.56 -6.30
C GLY A 159 1.60 21.56 -5.60
N ARG A 160 1.84 22.67 -6.27
CA ARG A 160 2.65 23.78 -5.75
C ARG A 160 1.75 24.84 -5.16
N ALA A 161 2.08 25.29 -3.98
CA ALA A 161 1.50 26.43 -3.31
C ALA A 161 2.60 27.46 -2.97
N THR A 162 2.23 28.71 -2.72
CA THR A 162 3.17 29.70 -2.19
C THR A 162 3.73 29.24 -0.85
N ARG A 163 4.91 29.70 -0.48
CA ARG A 163 5.49 29.37 0.83
C ARG A 163 4.53 29.80 1.95
N ASP A 164 4.54 29.03 3.03
CA ASP A 164 3.79 29.29 4.26
C ASP A 164 2.26 29.35 4.07
N THR A 165 1.73 28.84 2.95
CA THR A 165 0.28 28.69 2.73
C THR A 165 -0.31 27.65 3.68
N VAL A 166 0.40 26.56 3.91
CA VAL A 166 0.05 25.51 4.88
C VAL A 166 1.16 25.46 5.94
N PRO A 167 0.82 25.42 7.23
CA PRO A 167 1.81 25.19 8.27
C PRO A 167 2.63 23.93 8.02
N ASP A 168 3.90 23.96 8.41
CA ASP A 168 4.78 22.81 8.24
C ASP A 168 4.48 21.74 9.28
N ALA A 169 3.54 20.86 8.95
CA ALA A 169 2.99 19.83 9.81
C ALA A 169 2.43 18.66 8.98
N LEU A 170 2.00 17.61 9.66
CA LEU A 170 1.24 16.50 9.08
C LEU A 170 -0.21 16.63 9.49
N PHE A 171 -1.13 16.41 8.56
CA PHE A 171 -2.57 16.46 8.80
C PHE A 171 -3.23 15.19 8.29
N TRP A 172 -4.17 14.63 9.06
CA TRP A 172 -5.06 13.56 8.59
C TRP A 172 -6.41 13.68 9.27
N ASP A 173 -7.47 13.36 8.53
CA ASP A 173 -8.83 13.47 9.03
C ASP A 173 -9.40 12.13 9.52
N THR A 174 -10.54 12.18 10.19
CA THR A 174 -11.30 11.02 10.67
C THR A 174 -12.35 10.52 9.68
N ALA A 175 -12.33 10.98 8.42
CA ALA A 175 -13.26 10.50 7.39
C ALA A 175 -13.01 9.03 7.07
N ASP A 176 -14.02 8.38 6.46
CA ASP A 176 -13.89 7.04 5.90
C ASP A 176 -14.41 7.05 4.45
N PRO A 177 -13.54 6.94 3.46
CA PRO A 177 -12.07 6.88 3.54
C PRO A 177 -11.44 8.20 4.03
N TYR A 178 -10.37 8.09 4.83
CA TYR A 178 -9.66 9.23 5.37
C TYR A 178 -8.82 9.97 4.32
N HIS A 179 -8.47 11.23 4.64
CA HIS A 179 -7.55 12.02 3.84
C HIS A 179 -6.36 12.46 4.66
N TYR A 180 -5.22 12.61 4.01
CA TYR A 180 -4.02 13.13 4.65
C TYR A 180 -3.36 14.20 3.79
N LEU A 181 -2.76 15.18 4.46
CA LEU A 181 -1.98 16.24 3.83
C LEU A 181 -0.64 16.40 4.53
N ARG A 182 0.40 16.53 3.73
CA ARG A 182 1.72 16.94 4.21
C ARG A 182 2.34 17.96 3.28
N THR A 183 3.19 18.80 3.86
CA THR A 183 4.00 19.76 3.12
C THR A 183 5.40 19.22 2.86
N GLN A 184 6.03 19.73 1.82
CA GLN A 184 7.46 19.62 1.60
C GLN A 184 7.98 20.99 1.18
N PRO A 185 8.63 21.74 2.08
CA PRO A 185 9.23 23.04 1.76
C PRO A 185 10.24 22.92 0.64
N GLN A 186 10.19 23.85 -0.27
CA GLN A 186 11.14 24.05 -1.35
C GLN A 186 11.72 25.47 -1.26
N ARG A 187 12.69 25.80 -2.10
CA ARG A 187 13.38 27.10 -2.04
C ARG A 187 12.42 28.29 -2.23
N ASP A 188 11.44 28.19 -3.12
CA ASP A 188 10.55 29.27 -3.56
C ASP A 188 9.06 28.96 -3.41
N HIS A 189 8.69 27.75 -3.04
CA HIS A 189 7.31 27.29 -2.89
C HIS A 189 7.20 26.16 -1.84
N GLN A 190 5.99 25.73 -1.56
CA GLN A 190 5.71 24.47 -0.88
C GLN A 190 5.18 23.46 -1.90
N LEU A 191 5.64 22.22 -1.82
CA LEU A 191 4.96 21.10 -2.45
C LEU A 191 3.95 20.53 -1.46
N ILE A 192 2.70 20.53 -1.82
CA ILE A 192 1.61 19.94 -1.06
C ILE A 192 1.36 18.54 -1.60
N ILE A 193 1.32 17.56 -0.73
CA ILE A 193 1.00 16.17 -1.04
C ILE A 193 -0.28 15.83 -0.30
N PHE A 194 -1.32 15.47 -1.02
CA PHE A 194 -2.64 15.18 -0.49
C PHE A 194 -3.10 13.80 -0.98
N GLY A 195 -3.49 12.92 -0.07
CA GLY A 195 -3.89 11.56 -0.40
C GLY A 195 -5.15 11.10 0.30
N GLY A 196 -5.71 9.99 -0.19
CA GLY A 196 -6.95 9.40 0.31
C GLY A 196 -7.73 8.68 -0.79
N GLU A 197 -9.07 8.66 -0.65
CA GLU A 197 -10.00 7.97 -1.55
C GLU A 197 -9.72 6.45 -1.64
N ASP A 198 -9.32 5.86 -0.54
CA ASP A 198 -8.94 4.46 -0.43
C ASP A 198 -10.13 3.53 -0.73
N HIS A 199 -9.88 2.49 -1.52
CA HIS A 199 -10.86 1.44 -1.79
C HIS A 199 -10.19 0.11 -2.08
N LYS A 200 -10.89 -1.00 -1.91
CA LYS A 200 -10.36 -2.33 -2.28
C LYS A 200 -9.95 -2.37 -3.74
N THR A 201 -8.73 -2.79 -4.01
CA THR A 201 -8.14 -2.86 -5.35
C THR A 201 -9.02 -3.65 -6.30
N GLY A 202 -9.32 -3.07 -7.49
CA GLY A 202 -10.10 -3.70 -8.54
C GLY A 202 -11.63 -3.63 -8.34
N GLN A 203 -12.13 -3.07 -7.23
CA GLN A 203 -13.58 -3.01 -6.96
C GLN A 203 -14.26 -1.74 -7.47
N VAL A 204 -13.51 -0.69 -7.79
CA VAL A 204 -14.04 0.55 -8.38
C VAL A 204 -13.90 0.53 -9.89
N SER A 205 -15.00 0.81 -10.58
CA SER A 205 -15.06 0.78 -12.05
C SER A 205 -14.54 2.05 -12.73
N ASP A 206 -14.62 3.20 -12.05
CA ASP A 206 -14.13 4.49 -12.54
C ASP A 206 -13.06 5.05 -11.60
N THR A 207 -11.84 4.65 -11.82
CA THR A 207 -10.68 5.08 -11.03
C THR A 207 -10.27 6.52 -11.31
N ASN A 208 -10.63 7.09 -12.46
CA ASN A 208 -10.44 8.53 -12.72
C ASN A 208 -11.34 9.38 -11.82
N ALA A 209 -12.55 8.92 -11.49
CA ALA A 209 -13.43 9.61 -10.56
C ALA A 209 -12.84 9.71 -9.15
N CYS A 210 -12.01 8.75 -8.71
CA CYS A 210 -11.29 8.84 -7.43
C CYS A 210 -10.32 10.02 -7.43
N PHE A 211 -9.48 10.15 -8.47
CA PHE A 211 -8.62 11.32 -8.61
C PHE A 211 -9.41 12.63 -8.66
N ALA A 212 -10.51 12.67 -9.43
CA ALA A 212 -11.34 13.89 -9.55
C ALA A 212 -11.98 14.30 -8.21
N ARG A 213 -12.38 13.34 -7.37
CA ARG A 213 -12.88 13.65 -6.02
C ARG A 213 -11.76 14.16 -5.12
N LEU A 214 -10.59 13.52 -5.15
CA LEU A 214 -9.43 13.94 -4.36
C LEU A 214 -8.95 15.35 -4.76
N GLU A 215 -8.85 15.62 -6.06
CA GLU A 215 -8.50 16.94 -6.59
C GLU A 215 -9.49 18.02 -6.14
N ARG A 216 -10.80 17.73 -6.22
CA ARG A 216 -11.85 18.66 -5.78
C ARG A 216 -11.71 18.97 -4.28
N LYS A 217 -11.51 17.97 -3.44
CA LYS A 217 -11.28 18.16 -2.00
C LYS A 217 -10.05 19.01 -1.73
N LEU A 218 -8.96 18.77 -2.45
CA LEU A 218 -7.76 19.59 -2.31
C LEU A 218 -8.03 21.06 -2.73
N PHE A 219 -8.81 21.30 -3.81
CA PHE A 219 -9.19 22.66 -4.21
C PHE A 219 -10.14 23.36 -3.23
N GLU A 220 -10.97 22.60 -2.51
CA GLU A 220 -11.82 23.16 -1.44
C GLU A 220 -10.97 23.65 -0.28
N VAL A 221 -9.91 22.93 0.09
CA VAL A 221 -8.99 23.26 1.19
C VAL A 221 -7.94 24.30 0.77
N LEU A 222 -7.46 24.21 -0.47
CA LEU A 222 -6.41 25.09 -1.04
C LEU A 222 -6.84 25.62 -2.42
N PRO A 223 -7.71 26.65 -2.46
CA PRO A 223 -8.07 27.28 -3.72
C PRO A 223 -6.83 27.85 -4.43
N GLY A 224 -6.67 27.53 -5.70
CA GLY A 224 -5.57 28.07 -6.52
C GLY A 224 -4.27 27.27 -6.49
N ILE A 225 -4.21 26.11 -5.81
CA ILE A 225 -3.06 25.22 -5.93
C ILE A 225 -2.84 24.78 -7.38
N ALA A 226 -1.60 24.79 -7.84
CA ALA A 226 -1.22 24.31 -9.16
C ALA A 226 -0.83 22.83 -9.09
N LEU A 227 -1.75 21.94 -9.48
CA LEU A 227 -1.49 20.51 -9.51
C LEU A 227 -0.34 20.17 -10.48
N SER A 228 0.54 19.27 -10.07
CA SER A 228 1.72 18.89 -10.84
C SER A 228 1.90 17.38 -11.00
N HIS A 229 1.41 16.58 -10.05
CA HIS A 229 1.56 15.13 -10.04
C HIS A 229 0.30 14.46 -9.51
N ARG A 230 0.06 13.25 -10.00
CA ARG A 230 -0.91 12.31 -9.44
C ARG A 230 -0.36 10.88 -9.58
N TRP A 231 -0.60 10.05 -8.59
CA TRP A 231 -0.27 8.62 -8.61
C TRP A 231 -1.16 7.86 -7.65
N SER A 232 -1.15 6.55 -7.74
CA SER A 232 -1.74 5.69 -6.72
C SER A 232 -0.70 4.72 -6.16
N GLY A 233 -1.02 4.13 -5.03
CA GLY A 233 -0.24 3.09 -4.39
C GLY A 233 -1.15 2.01 -3.83
N GLN A 234 -0.65 0.78 -3.77
CA GLN A 234 -1.36 -0.30 -3.10
C GLN A 234 -0.95 -0.33 -1.64
N VAL A 235 -1.93 -0.38 -0.76
CA VAL A 235 -1.78 -0.51 0.69
C VAL A 235 -2.28 -1.89 1.10
N ILE A 236 -1.58 -2.55 2.01
CA ILE A 236 -1.99 -3.84 2.57
C ILE A 236 -2.39 -3.64 4.02
N GLU A 237 -3.63 -3.96 4.31
CA GLU A 237 -4.18 -3.95 5.65
C GLU A 237 -4.35 -5.37 6.19
N THR A 238 -4.40 -5.47 7.49
CA THR A 238 -4.68 -6.71 8.22
C THR A 238 -5.99 -6.57 8.97
N HIS A 239 -6.66 -7.65 9.25
CA HIS A 239 -7.97 -7.61 9.92
C HIS A 239 -7.95 -7.07 11.36
N ASP A 240 -6.80 -7.07 12.00
CA ASP A 240 -6.62 -6.56 13.37
C ASP A 240 -5.85 -5.24 13.43
N GLY A 241 -5.51 -4.65 12.28
CA GLY A 241 -4.78 -3.38 12.15
C GLY A 241 -3.29 -3.47 12.50
N LEU A 242 -2.78 -4.65 12.86
CA LEU A 242 -1.37 -4.86 13.20
C LEU A 242 -0.65 -5.62 12.09
N PRO A 243 0.57 -5.22 11.71
CA PRO A 243 1.34 -5.93 10.69
C PRO A 243 1.73 -7.34 11.13
N TYR A 244 2.05 -8.19 10.17
CA TYR A 244 2.67 -9.49 10.39
C TYR A 244 4.18 -9.35 10.22
N ILE A 245 4.93 -9.57 11.33
CA ILE A 245 6.39 -9.46 11.36
C ILE A 245 6.95 -10.61 12.18
N GLY A 246 7.75 -11.49 11.59
CA GLY A 246 8.37 -12.59 12.31
C GLY A 246 8.58 -13.84 11.49
N ALA A 247 8.84 -14.95 12.18
CA ALA A 247 9.08 -16.24 11.55
C ALA A 247 7.78 -16.82 10.96
N MET A 248 7.89 -17.31 9.75
CA MET A 248 6.84 -18.10 9.08
C MET A 248 7.12 -19.60 9.20
N THR A 249 8.38 -19.96 9.07
CA THR A 249 8.94 -21.30 9.28
C THR A 249 10.38 -21.14 9.80
N ASP A 250 11.06 -22.25 10.05
CA ASP A 250 12.47 -22.22 10.43
C ASP A 250 13.30 -21.47 9.39
N HIS A 251 14.02 -20.46 9.84
CA HIS A 251 14.89 -19.62 9.01
C HIS A 251 14.20 -18.82 7.89
N GLN A 252 12.87 -18.72 7.88
CA GLN A 252 12.12 -17.90 6.93
C GLN A 252 11.22 -16.91 7.68
N TYR A 253 11.38 -15.64 7.38
CA TYR A 253 10.71 -14.54 8.04
C TYR A 253 9.89 -13.74 7.03
N ALA A 254 8.79 -13.15 7.47
CA ALA A 254 8.00 -12.23 6.65
C ALA A 254 7.75 -10.90 7.37
N ALA A 255 7.54 -9.85 6.56
CA ALA A 255 7.12 -8.56 7.05
C ALA A 255 6.12 -7.95 6.04
N THR A 256 4.85 -7.75 6.47
CA THR A 256 3.76 -7.28 5.61
C THR A 256 2.58 -6.73 6.41
N GLY A 257 1.59 -6.13 5.73
CA GLY A 257 0.36 -5.65 6.35
C GLY A 257 0.57 -4.32 7.09
N PHE A 258 1.33 -3.40 6.54
CA PHE A 258 1.74 -2.18 7.22
C PHE A 258 0.69 -1.06 7.23
N GLY A 259 -0.48 -1.24 6.60
CA GLY A 259 -1.61 -0.32 6.67
C GLY A 259 -1.26 1.15 6.38
N GLY A 260 -0.49 1.43 5.34
CA GLY A 260 -0.01 2.79 5.02
C GLY A 260 1.21 3.27 5.83
N ASN A 261 1.52 2.65 6.98
CA ASN A 261 2.61 3.03 7.88
C ASN A 261 3.94 2.31 7.60
N GLY A 262 4.24 2.06 6.33
CA GLY A 262 5.37 1.23 5.89
C GLY A 262 6.74 1.71 6.35
N MET A 263 6.96 3.01 6.55
CA MET A 263 8.26 3.54 6.99
C MET A 263 8.54 3.21 8.45
N THR A 264 7.54 3.33 9.32
CA THR A 264 7.66 3.01 10.75
C THR A 264 7.65 1.50 10.99
N PHE A 265 6.68 0.78 10.42
CA PHE A 265 6.61 -0.68 10.59
C PHE A 265 7.72 -1.43 9.86
N GLY A 266 8.20 -0.94 8.72
CA GLY A 266 9.37 -1.51 8.04
C GLY A 266 10.65 -1.37 8.86
N THR A 267 10.82 -0.23 9.54
CA THR A 267 11.95 -0.04 10.49
C THR A 267 11.84 -1.00 11.68
N LEU A 268 10.64 -1.12 12.26
CA LEU A 268 10.37 -2.07 13.34
C LEU A 268 10.62 -3.51 12.89
N ALA A 269 10.17 -3.88 11.71
CA ALA A 269 10.38 -5.19 11.12
C ALA A 269 11.87 -5.52 10.97
N GLY A 270 12.68 -4.55 10.51
CA GLY A 270 14.13 -4.72 10.42
C GLY A 270 14.77 -5.03 11.78
N ILE A 271 14.34 -4.35 12.85
CA ILE A 271 14.83 -4.61 14.21
C ILE A 271 14.39 -5.99 14.68
N MET A 272 13.11 -6.31 14.61
CA MET A 272 12.53 -7.55 15.13
C MET A 272 13.11 -8.79 14.44
N ILE A 273 13.20 -8.76 13.10
CA ILE A 273 13.72 -9.87 12.32
C ILE A 273 15.23 -10.03 12.56
N ALA A 274 15.99 -8.93 12.69
CA ALA A 274 17.40 -9.00 13.04
C ALA A 274 17.63 -9.60 14.44
N ASP A 275 16.77 -9.30 15.41
CA ASP A 275 16.79 -9.92 16.73
C ASP A 275 16.47 -11.42 16.64
N ALA A 276 15.44 -11.80 15.92
CA ALA A 276 15.06 -13.20 15.72
C ALA A 276 16.18 -14.03 15.07
N ILE A 277 16.81 -13.53 13.99
CA ILE A 277 17.94 -14.18 13.32
C ILE A 277 19.14 -14.36 14.28
N ARG A 278 19.31 -13.42 15.21
CA ARG A 278 20.39 -13.47 16.21
C ARG A 278 20.04 -14.26 17.49
N GLY A 279 18.84 -14.84 17.55
CA GLY A 279 18.34 -15.53 18.73
C GLY A 279 18.10 -14.63 19.95
N ARG A 280 17.83 -13.34 19.72
CA ARG A 280 17.51 -12.37 20.77
C ARG A 280 16.00 -12.30 20.98
N GLN A 281 15.59 -12.19 22.23
CA GLN A 281 14.19 -11.93 22.55
C GLN A 281 13.81 -10.50 22.20
N ASN A 282 12.65 -10.33 21.57
CA ASN A 282 12.08 -9.02 21.27
C ASN A 282 10.69 -8.91 21.95
N PRO A 283 10.41 -7.85 22.71
CA PRO A 283 9.17 -7.76 23.50
C PRO A 283 7.90 -7.68 22.67
N TRP A 284 8.00 -7.39 21.39
CA TRP A 284 6.87 -7.30 20.48
C TRP A 284 6.67 -8.54 19.60
N ALA A 285 7.51 -9.56 19.75
CA ALA A 285 7.51 -10.73 18.89
C ALA A 285 6.12 -11.40 18.83
N ASP A 286 5.50 -11.64 19.98
CA ASP A 286 4.20 -12.29 20.06
C ASP A 286 3.06 -11.41 19.49
N LEU A 287 3.17 -10.09 19.66
CA LEU A 287 2.17 -9.13 19.17
C LEU A 287 2.08 -9.12 17.64
N PHE A 288 3.22 -9.20 16.97
CA PHE A 288 3.32 -9.13 15.52
C PHE A 288 3.51 -10.49 14.83
N ASP A 289 3.47 -11.59 15.58
CA ASP A 289 3.67 -12.95 15.08
C ASP A 289 2.75 -13.26 13.87
N PRO A 290 3.31 -13.71 12.73
CA PRO A 290 2.49 -14.11 11.57
C PRO A 290 1.52 -15.25 11.85
N GLY A 291 1.83 -16.09 12.83
CA GLY A 291 0.98 -17.21 13.30
C GLY A 291 -0.07 -16.80 14.33
N ARG A 292 -0.07 -15.52 14.80
CA ARG A 292 -1.01 -15.07 15.83
C ARG A 292 -2.45 -15.35 15.44
N LYS A 293 -3.28 -15.75 16.42
CA LYS A 293 -4.72 -15.88 16.23
C LYS A 293 -5.33 -14.49 16.22
N ALA A 294 -6.22 -14.24 15.25
CA ALA A 294 -6.93 -12.97 15.17
C ALA A 294 -7.59 -12.64 16.55
N ILE A 295 -7.37 -11.42 17.03
CA ILE A 295 -8.08 -10.89 18.20
C ILE A 295 -9.58 -10.94 17.89
N ARG A 296 -10.45 -11.16 18.88
CA ARG A 296 -11.90 -11.39 18.70
C ARG A 296 -12.61 -10.38 17.77
N ARG A 297 -12.15 -9.13 17.70
CA ARG A 297 -12.59 -8.12 16.71
C ARG A 297 -12.23 -8.52 15.29
N GLY A 298 -11.01 -9.00 15.05
CA GLY A 298 -10.52 -9.35 13.73
C GLY A 298 -11.25 -10.52 13.05
N LEU A 299 -11.97 -11.40 13.78
CA LEU A 299 -12.75 -12.47 13.15
C LEU A 299 -13.97 -11.92 12.38
N TRP A 300 -14.62 -10.90 12.90
CA TRP A 300 -15.77 -10.27 12.23
C TRP A 300 -15.34 -9.47 11.02
N ASP A 301 -14.23 -8.75 11.14
CA ASP A 301 -13.63 -8.01 10.03
C ASP A 301 -13.07 -8.97 8.97
N TYR A 302 -12.49 -10.12 9.37
CA TYR A 302 -12.10 -11.19 8.45
C TYR A 302 -13.29 -11.69 7.60
N ILE A 303 -14.43 -11.96 8.23
CA ILE A 303 -15.63 -12.41 7.51
C ILE A 303 -16.12 -11.31 6.57
N LYS A 304 -16.21 -10.07 7.04
CA LYS A 304 -16.63 -8.91 6.26
C LYS A 304 -15.72 -8.67 5.05
N GLU A 305 -14.41 -8.72 5.26
CA GLU A 305 -13.40 -8.50 4.22
C GLU A 305 -13.40 -9.59 3.14
N ASN A 306 -13.75 -10.82 3.48
CA ASN A 306 -13.78 -11.94 2.55
C ASN A 306 -15.19 -12.25 1.99
N ALA A 307 -16.23 -11.56 2.47
CA ALA A 307 -17.62 -11.78 2.02
C ALA A 307 -17.85 -11.36 0.54
N ASP A 308 -17.02 -10.50 0.01
CA ASP A 308 -17.12 -9.95 -1.35
C ASP A 308 -16.71 -10.96 -2.44
N TYR A 309 -15.94 -11.98 -2.10
CA TYR A 309 -15.40 -12.95 -3.05
C TYR A 309 -16.44 -13.63 -3.92
N PRO A 310 -17.48 -14.27 -3.36
CA PRO A 310 -18.49 -14.94 -4.15
C PRO A 310 -19.21 -13.96 -5.10
N TYR A 311 -19.42 -12.73 -4.64
CA TYR A 311 -20.05 -11.69 -5.45
C TYR A 311 -19.23 -11.33 -6.68
N TYR A 312 -17.92 -11.06 -6.53
CA TYR A 312 -17.07 -10.68 -7.65
C TYR A 312 -16.78 -11.84 -8.60
N MET A 313 -16.69 -13.07 -8.09
CA MET A 313 -16.63 -14.27 -8.94
C MET A 313 -17.88 -14.42 -9.79
N ALA A 314 -19.07 -14.29 -9.20
CA ALA A 314 -20.34 -14.38 -9.92
C ALA A 314 -20.52 -13.21 -10.90
N ARG A 315 -20.22 -11.98 -10.50
CA ARG A 315 -20.29 -10.77 -11.34
C ARG A 315 -19.41 -10.91 -12.57
N GLY A 316 -18.20 -11.43 -12.43
CA GLY A 316 -17.26 -11.65 -13.55
C GLY A 316 -17.84 -12.50 -14.67
N THR A 317 -18.76 -13.42 -14.37
CA THR A 317 -19.45 -14.25 -15.38
C THR A 317 -20.32 -13.43 -16.35
N PHE A 318 -20.82 -12.27 -15.91
CA PHE A 318 -21.68 -11.41 -16.74
C PHE A 318 -20.92 -10.24 -17.37
N GLU A 319 -19.67 -10.01 -16.98
CA GLU A 319 -18.87 -8.89 -17.48
C GLU A 319 -18.51 -9.06 -18.95
N GLY A 320 -18.55 -7.96 -19.71
CA GLY A 320 -18.15 -7.93 -21.11
C GLY A 320 -19.16 -8.41 -22.14
N LYS A 321 -20.33 -8.97 -21.75
CA LYS A 321 -21.33 -9.54 -22.66
C LYS A 321 -21.84 -8.58 -23.76
N ASN A 322 -21.79 -7.27 -23.53
CA ASN A 322 -22.32 -6.25 -24.45
C ASN A 322 -21.22 -5.34 -25.02
N ARG A 323 -19.95 -5.72 -24.90
CA ARG A 323 -18.82 -4.92 -25.41
C ARG A 323 -18.18 -5.58 -26.61
N SER A 324 -17.84 -4.77 -27.64
CA SER A 324 -17.12 -5.20 -28.83
C SER A 324 -15.68 -4.70 -28.78
N LEU A 325 -14.74 -5.48 -29.30
CA LEU A 325 -13.34 -5.09 -29.49
C LEU A 325 -13.19 -3.75 -30.26
N ARG A 326 -14.12 -3.49 -31.20
CA ARG A 326 -14.13 -2.25 -31.99
C ARG A 326 -14.47 -1.02 -31.16
N SER A 327 -15.19 -1.16 -30.05
CA SER A 327 -15.58 -0.05 -29.18
C SER A 327 -14.47 0.45 -28.25
N ILE A 328 -13.36 -0.31 -28.13
CA ILE A 328 -12.23 0.05 -27.26
C ILE A 328 -11.44 1.18 -27.93
N LYS A 329 -11.36 2.33 -27.27
CA LYS A 329 -10.60 3.49 -27.73
C LYS A 329 -9.09 3.26 -27.53
N ARG A 330 -8.26 4.03 -28.28
CA ARG A 330 -6.81 4.03 -28.08
C ARG A 330 -6.46 4.44 -26.65
N GLY A 331 -5.47 3.79 -26.04
CA GLY A 331 -5.08 3.98 -24.63
C GLY A 331 -6.06 3.36 -23.63
N GLN A 332 -7.10 2.66 -24.07
CA GLN A 332 -8.12 2.08 -23.20
C GLN A 332 -8.17 0.55 -23.29
N GLY A 333 -8.57 -0.05 -22.17
CA GLY A 333 -8.84 -1.47 -22.06
C GLY A 333 -10.29 -1.75 -21.66
N ALA A 334 -10.75 -2.94 -22.00
CA ALA A 334 -12.05 -3.45 -21.54
C ALA A 334 -12.06 -4.98 -21.54
N VAL A 335 -12.84 -5.54 -20.62
CA VAL A 335 -13.19 -6.96 -20.69
C VAL A 335 -14.28 -7.13 -21.75
N VAL A 336 -14.08 -8.08 -22.68
CA VAL A 336 -15.00 -8.42 -23.76
C VAL A 336 -15.29 -9.91 -23.67
N ASP A 337 -16.53 -10.30 -23.91
CA ASP A 337 -16.91 -11.71 -24.07
C ASP A 337 -16.79 -12.09 -25.55
N SER A 338 -15.88 -13.00 -25.85
CA SER A 338 -15.69 -13.58 -27.18
C SER A 338 -16.03 -15.06 -27.11
N ASP A 339 -17.21 -15.43 -27.61
CA ASP A 339 -17.72 -16.79 -27.65
C ASP A 339 -17.67 -17.53 -26.31
N GLY A 340 -18.06 -16.82 -25.22
CA GLY A 340 -18.04 -17.35 -23.85
C GLY A 340 -16.69 -17.29 -23.16
N THR A 341 -15.65 -16.80 -23.85
CA THR A 341 -14.33 -16.57 -23.25
C THR A 341 -14.17 -15.09 -22.86
N LYS A 342 -13.78 -14.83 -21.63
CA LYS A 342 -13.52 -13.46 -21.15
C LYS A 342 -12.12 -13.00 -21.57
N VAL A 343 -12.07 -11.96 -22.39
CA VAL A 343 -10.84 -11.40 -22.95
C VAL A 343 -10.60 -10.02 -22.35
N ALA A 344 -9.46 -9.82 -21.74
CA ALA A 344 -8.91 -8.54 -21.34
C ALA A 344 -8.22 -7.90 -22.55
N ALA A 345 -8.91 -6.98 -23.22
CA ALA A 345 -8.44 -6.38 -24.46
C ALA A 345 -8.02 -4.91 -24.22
N TYR A 346 -6.79 -4.58 -24.56
CA TYR A 346 -6.22 -3.25 -24.50
C TYR A 346 -5.85 -2.75 -25.88
N ARG A 347 -6.25 -1.53 -26.25
CA ARG A 347 -5.86 -0.92 -27.52
C ARG A 347 -4.76 0.10 -27.29
N ARG A 348 -3.58 -0.19 -27.79
CA ARG A 348 -2.43 0.73 -27.76
C ARG A 348 -2.71 2.02 -28.53
N ASP A 349 -1.89 3.06 -28.31
CA ASP A 349 -2.02 4.35 -29.00
C ASP A 349 -1.80 4.23 -30.52
N ASP A 350 -1.01 3.27 -30.98
CA ASP A 350 -0.85 2.95 -32.40
C ASP A 350 -2.07 2.24 -33.02
N GLY A 351 -3.04 1.82 -32.21
CA GLY A 351 -4.25 1.12 -32.61
C GLY A 351 -4.16 -0.40 -32.51
N THR A 352 -2.99 -0.97 -32.22
CA THR A 352 -2.79 -2.41 -32.03
C THR A 352 -3.60 -2.92 -30.84
N LEU A 353 -4.26 -4.06 -30.98
CA LEU A 353 -4.94 -4.75 -29.89
C LEU A 353 -4.00 -5.74 -29.22
N VAL A 354 -3.94 -5.67 -27.91
CA VAL A 354 -3.30 -6.65 -27.02
C VAL A 354 -4.42 -7.39 -26.31
N MET A 355 -4.41 -8.71 -26.34
CA MET A 355 -5.50 -9.53 -25.81
C MET A 355 -4.96 -10.63 -24.90
N HIS A 356 -5.49 -10.67 -23.69
CA HIS A 356 -5.19 -11.70 -22.71
C HIS A 356 -6.48 -12.34 -22.20
N SER A 357 -6.37 -13.50 -21.59
CA SER A 357 -7.46 -14.03 -20.77
C SER A 357 -7.75 -13.04 -19.66
N ALA A 358 -9.02 -12.68 -19.46
CA ALA A 358 -9.41 -11.85 -18.34
C ALA A 358 -9.47 -12.62 -17.00
N VAL A 359 -9.07 -13.89 -16.98
CA VAL A 359 -9.07 -14.76 -15.82
C VAL A 359 -7.76 -14.56 -15.04
N CYS A 360 -7.86 -14.05 -13.83
CA CYS A 360 -6.73 -13.86 -12.93
C CYS A 360 -6.02 -15.18 -12.64
N THR A 361 -4.70 -15.19 -12.80
CA THR A 361 -3.86 -16.39 -12.62
C THR A 361 -3.68 -16.82 -11.17
N HIS A 362 -4.25 -16.08 -10.20
CA HIS A 362 -4.29 -16.48 -8.80
C HIS A 362 -5.39 -17.53 -8.55
N LEU A 363 -6.66 -17.12 -8.47
CA LEU A 363 -7.82 -17.97 -8.16
C LEU A 363 -8.98 -17.82 -9.16
N GLY A 364 -8.71 -17.36 -10.38
CA GLY A 364 -9.68 -17.41 -11.47
C GLY A 364 -10.73 -16.30 -11.51
N CYS A 365 -10.63 -15.25 -10.68
CA CYS A 365 -11.54 -14.09 -10.76
C CYS A 365 -11.34 -13.32 -12.06
N THR A 366 -12.39 -12.67 -12.58
CA THR A 366 -12.27 -11.79 -13.75
C THR A 366 -11.63 -10.47 -13.35
N VAL A 367 -10.55 -10.07 -14.04
CA VAL A 367 -9.90 -8.77 -13.83
C VAL A 367 -10.71 -7.64 -14.47
N GLY A 368 -10.61 -6.42 -13.90
CA GLY A 368 -11.20 -5.19 -14.42
C GLY A 368 -10.14 -4.24 -14.96
N TRP A 369 -10.52 -3.35 -15.90
CA TRP A 369 -9.63 -2.30 -16.40
C TRP A 369 -9.60 -1.09 -15.47
N ASN A 370 -8.42 -0.72 -15.04
CA ASN A 370 -8.13 0.52 -14.32
C ASN A 370 -7.72 1.60 -15.34
N SER A 371 -8.64 2.50 -15.62
CA SER A 371 -8.45 3.53 -16.63
C SER A 371 -7.51 4.66 -16.21
N ALA A 372 -7.29 4.85 -14.92
CA ALA A 372 -6.40 5.88 -14.40
C ALA A 372 -4.92 5.48 -14.47
N GLU A 373 -4.62 4.18 -14.34
CA GLU A 373 -3.26 3.67 -14.29
C GLU A 373 -2.91 2.74 -15.45
N HIS A 374 -3.88 2.47 -16.32
CA HIS A 374 -3.76 1.56 -17.47
C HIS A 374 -3.30 0.16 -17.04
N THR A 375 -3.98 -0.41 -16.03
CA THR A 375 -3.70 -1.73 -15.49
C THR A 375 -4.93 -2.63 -15.51
N TRP A 376 -4.73 -3.93 -15.39
CA TRP A 376 -5.76 -4.90 -15.08
C TRP A 376 -5.71 -5.23 -13.60
N ASP A 377 -6.78 -4.96 -12.87
CA ASP A 377 -6.84 -5.13 -11.43
C ASP A 377 -7.87 -6.20 -11.07
N CYS A 378 -7.50 -7.13 -10.19
CA CYS A 378 -8.37 -8.23 -9.76
C CYS A 378 -9.18 -7.82 -8.52
N PRO A 379 -10.53 -7.81 -8.58
CA PRO A 379 -11.36 -7.35 -7.47
C PRO A 379 -11.42 -8.32 -6.28
N CYS A 380 -10.97 -9.56 -6.46
CA CYS A 380 -11.01 -10.55 -5.40
C CYS A 380 -9.85 -10.36 -4.41
N HIS A 381 -8.59 -10.38 -4.89
CA HIS A 381 -7.42 -10.32 -4.01
C HIS A 381 -6.41 -9.23 -4.40
N GLY A 382 -6.82 -8.27 -5.24
CA GLY A 382 -5.99 -7.13 -5.58
C GLY A 382 -4.75 -7.42 -6.42
N SER A 383 -4.68 -8.56 -7.12
CA SER A 383 -3.61 -8.76 -8.12
C SER A 383 -3.70 -7.70 -9.20
N ARG A 384 -2.55 -7.15 -9.58
CA ARG A 384 -2.46 -6.11 -10.60
C ARG A 384 -1.53 -6.53 -11.73
N PHE A 385 -1.92 -6.21 -12.95
CA PHE A 385 -1.17 -6.53 -14.15
C PHE A 385 -1.03 -5.30 -15.04
N THR A 386 0.07 -5.21 -15.79
CA THR A 386 0.21 -4.17 -16.82
C THR A 386 -0.85 -4.31 -17.90
N ALA A 387 -1.01 -3.31 -18.75
CA ALA A 387 -1.86 -3.39 -19.93
C ALA A 387 -1.51 -4.58 -20.83
N GLU A 388 -0.24 -5.01 -20.85
CA GLU A 388 0.29 -6.18 -21.56
C GLU A 388 0.22 -7.48 -20.74
N GLY A 389 -0.54 -7.51 -19.66
CA GLY A 389 -0.80 -8.72 -18.87
C GLY A 389 0.34 -9.18 -17.95
N LYS A 390 1.45 -8.45 -17.83
CA LYS A 390 2.55 -8.81 -16.90
C LYS A 390 2.17 -8.48 -15.47
N VAL A 391 2.59 -9.29 -14.51
CA VAL A 391 2.34 -9.04 -13.08
C VAL A 391 3.07 -7.78 -12.63
N ILE A 392 2.32 -6.86 -11.98
CA ILE A 392 2.84 -5.70 -11.24
C ILE A 392 2.89 -6.02 -9.75
N SER A 393 1.78 -6.57 -9.23
CA SER A 393 1.61 -6.89 -7.80
C SER A 393 0.77 -8.16 -7.65
N GLY A 394 1.20 -9.03 -6.73
CA GLY A 394 0.48 -10.26 -6.39
C GLY A 394 -0.88 -10.02 -5.72
N PRO A 395 -1.56 -11.14 -5.34
CA PRO A 395 -1.02 -12.49 -5.17
C PRO A 395 -0.77 -13.33 -6.45
N ALA A 396 -1.21 -12.90 -7.63
CA ALA A 396 -0.87 -13.60 -8.87
C ALA A 396 0.66 -13.63 -9.08
N GLN A 397 1.19 -14.80 -9.45
CA GLN A 397 2.62 -15.01 -9.70
C GLN A 397 2.96 -15.16 -11.20
N SER A 398 1.95 -15.36 -12.02
CA SER A 398 2.11 -15.56 -13.46
C SER A 398 1.36 -14.47 -14.24
N PRO A 399 1.84 -14.07 -15.43
CA PRO A 399 1.14 -13.11 -16.28
C PRO A 399 -0.22 -13.67 -16.73
N LEU A 400 -1.10 -12.77 -17.17
CA LEU A 400 -2.33 -13.17 -17.85
C LEU A 400 -2.00 -13.93 -19.14
N GLU A 401 -2.74 -15.00 -19.43
CA GLU A 401 -2.53 -15.83 -20.61
C GLU A 401 -2.76 -15.02 -21.90
N ASP A 402 -1.80 -15.03 -22.83
CA ASP A 402 -1.96 -14.41 -24.15
C ASP A 402 -2.95 -15.21 -25.01
N VAL A 403 -4.03 -14.57 -25.43
CA VAL A 403 -5.06 -15.17 -26.29
C VAL A 403 -5.12 -14.54 -27.69
N SER A 404 -4.15 -13.71 -28.06
CA SER A 404 -4.11 -12.99 -29.36
C SER A 404 -4.19 -13.90 -30.58
N ARG A 405 -3.88 -15.20 -30.45
CA ARG A 405 -3.93 -16.17 -31.51
C ARG A 405 -5.27 -16.93 -31.60
N ARG A 406 -6.19 -16.71 -30.65
CA ARG A 406 -7.46 -17.43 -30.54
C ARG A 406 -8.68 -16.58 -30.96
N ALA A 407 -8.46 -15.29 -31.26
CA ALA A 407 -9.52 -14.33 -31.60
C ALA A 407 -9.48 -13.94 -33.07
#